data_feb356bacac5ab4f44b4b9acc11aa321
#
_entry.id   feb356bacac5ab4f44b4b9acc11aa321
#
_cell.length_a   1.000
_cell.length_b   1.000
_cell.length_c   1.000
_cell.angle_alpha   90.00
_cell.angle_beta   90.00
_cell.angle_gamma   90.00
#
_symmetry.space_group_name_H-M   'P 1'
#
loop_
_entity.id
_entity.type
_entity.pdbx_description
1 polymer ?
#
loop_
_entity_poly.entity_id
_entity_poly.type
_entity_poly.pdbx_seq_one_letter_code
_entity_poly.pdbx_strand_id
1 'polypeptide(L)'
;ILVIGLGLSFNLVLPIRAELDPVINEGDPSCASVGQAAISIFSQGRAGCPALSASLSREQYQTPPVWERKAPFAAQMAMFMQYFEWQWARGLDSSELPAPSRFPFTALFLVLGFVGLYAAWTSDRTLFAYLAVLAATLTVGLVVYLNFRHGYSLHAELGEVQREVRERDYFYVATFSYWGCLAGIGLAWVWNA
;
A
#
# COMPACT_ATOMS: atom_id res chain seq x y z
N ILE A 1 6.22 -6.45 -30.25
CA ILE A 1 6.04 -7.89 -30.01
C ILE A 1 7.29 -8.48 -29.35
N LEU A 2 8.51 -8.29 -29.94
CA LEU A 2 9.76 -8.86 -29.43
C LEU A 2 10.06 -8.43 -27.96
N VAL A 3 9.87 -7.16 -27.60
CA VAL A 3 10.08 -6.63 -26.25
C VAL A 3 9.10 -7.26 -25.25
N ILE A 4 7.85 -7.45 -25.64
CA ILE A 4 6.83 -8.11 -24.80
C ILE A 4 7.21 -9.58 -24.60
N GLY A 5 7.61 -10.28 -25.66
CA GLY A 5 8.05 -11.67 -25.58
C GLY A 5 9.27 -11.84 -24.68
N LEU A 6 10.24 -10.94 -24.77
CA LEU A 6 11.42 -10.92 -23.92
C LEU A 6 11.01 -10.66 -22.45
N GLY A 7 10.13 -9.68 -22.20
CA GLY A 7 9.63 -9.41 -20.85
C GLY A 7 8.90 -10.60 -20.23
N LEU A 8 8.05 -11.27 -21.00
CA LEU A 8 7.33 -12.46 -20.53
C LEU A 8 8.28 -13.65 -20.26
N SER A 9 9.36 -13.79 -21.04
CA SER A 9 10.30 -14.89 -20.86
C SER A 9 11.04 -14.86 -19.51
N PHE A 10 11.14 -13.71 -18.83
CA PHE A 10 11.68 -13.64 -17.47
C PHE A 10 10.89 -14.49 -16.46
N ASN A 11 9.61 -14.73 -16.70
CA ASN A 11 8.80 -15.59 -15.84
C ASN A 11 9.23 -17.08 -15.92
N LEU A 12 10.04 -17.48 -16.88
CA LEU A 12 10.64 -18.82 -16.93
C LEU A 12 11.61 -19.08 -15.76
N VAL A 13 12.12 -18.03 -15.13
CA VAL A 13 12.92 -18.16 -13.92
C VAL A 13 12.13 -18.84 -12.79
N LEU A 14 10.81 -18.65 -12.72
CA LEU A 14 9.98 -19.22 -11.66
C LEU A 14 10.00 -20.76 -11.65
N PRO A 15 9.63 -21.47 -12.74
CA PRO A 15 9.67 -22.92 -12.76
C PRO A 15 11.12 -23.47 -12.74
N ILE A 16 12.08 -22.80 -13.36
CA ILE A 16 13.50 -23.21 -13.28
C ILE A 16 14.00 -23.15 -11.85
N ARG A 17 13.66 -22.09 -11.12
CA ARG A 17 14.04 -21.94 -9.72
C ARG A 17 13.33 -22.99 -8.84
N ALA A 18 12.06 -23.29 -9.12
CA ALA A 18 11.31 -24.30 -8.38
C ALA A 18 11.93 -25.69 -8.47
N GLU A 19 12.45 -26.06 -9.64
CA GLU A 19 13.16 -27.31 -9.87
C GLU A 19 14.49 -27.44 -9.06
N LEU A 20 15.04 -26.31 -8.62
CA LEU A 20 16.26 -26.27 -7.80
C LEU A 20 15.98 -26.42 -6.30
N ASP A 21 14.74 -26.64 -5.90
CA ASP A 21 14.29 -26.85 -4.51
C ASP A 21 14.85 -25.78 -3.54
N PRO A 22 14.58 -24.49 -3.77
CA PRO A 22 15.12 -23.43 -2.92
C PRO A 22 14.46 -23.45 -1.54
N VAL A 23 15.20 -22.98 -0.51
CA VAL A 23 14.72 -22.90 0.89
C VAL A 23 13.38 -22.13 1.00
N ILE A 24 13.15 -21.15 0.12
CA ILE A 24 11.88 -20.41 0.02
C ILE A 24 11.31 -20.67 -1.38
N ASN A 25 10.28 -21.48 -1.45
CA ASN A 25 9.58 -21.84 -2.69
C ASN A 25 8.09 -21.57 -2.55
N GLU A 26 7.71 -20.29 -2.46
CA GLU A 26 6.30 -19.88 -2.32
C GLU A 26 5.47 -20.32 -3.52
N GLY A 27 4.42 -21.11 -3.25
CA GLY A 27 3.48 -21.57 -4.26
C GLY A 27 4.03 -22.65 -5.20
N ASP A 28 5.27 -23.11 -4.99
CA ASP A 28 5.95 -24.14 -5.78
C ASP A 28 5.59 -24.11 -7.28
N PRO A 29 6.00 -23.08 -8.04
CA PRO A 29 5.60 -22.86 -9.41
C PRO A 29 6.27 -23.82 -10.40
N SER A 30 6.35 -25.11 -10.03
CA SER A 30 6.95 -26.17 -10.85
C SER A 30 6.09 -26.50 -12.08
N CYS A 31 6.73 -27.00 -13.11
CA CYS A 31 6.10 -27.42 -14.37
C CYS A 31 6.73 -28.71 -14.90
N ALA A 32 5.92 -29.65 -15.34
CA ALA A 32 6.38 -30.91 -15.89
C ALA A 32 7.17 -30.78 -17.22
N SER A 33 7.03 -29.65 -17.92
CA SER A 33 7.80 -29.38 -19.17
C SER A 33 7.90 -27.88 -19.47
N VAL A 34 8.96 -27.51 -20.19
CA VAL A 34 9.19 -26.14 -20.68
C VAL A 34 8.04 -25.66 -21.58
N GLY A 35 7.45 -26.58 -22.37
CA GLY A 35 6.32 -26.24 -23.24
C GLY A 35 5.09 -25.82 -22.44
N GLN A 36 4.74 -26.54 -21.36
CA GLN A 36 3.66 -26.15 -20.47
C GLN A 36 3.96 -24.86 -19.70
N ALA A 37 5.20 -24.66 -19.30
CA ALA A 37 5.61 -23.39 -18.68
C ALA A 37 5.43 -22.22 -19.64
N ALA A 38 5.84 -22.37 -20.89
CA ALA A 38 5.63 -21.34 -21.92
C ALA A 38 4.14 -21.04 -22.12
N ILE A 39 3.28 -22.06 -22.20
CA ILE A 39 1.82 -21.88 -22.33
C ILE A 39 1.29 -21.09 -21.13
N SER A 40 1.67 -21.44 -19.89
CA SER A 40 1.25 -20.72 -18.69
C SER A 40 1.66 -19.24 -18.75
N ILE A 41 2.89 -18.94 -19.17
CA ILE A 41 3.43 -17.58 -19.23
C ILE A 41 2.71 -16.76 -20.31
N PHE A 42 2.60 -17.27 -21.53
CA PHE A 42 1.97 -16.54 -22.63
C PHE A 42 0.46 -16.40 -22.48
N SER A 43 -0.20 -17.34 -21.79
CA SER A 43 -1.62 -17.25 -21.43
C SER A 43 -1.87 -16.42 -20.16
N GLN A 44 -0.83 -15.92 -19.51
CA GLN A 44 -0.92 -15.22 -18.22
C GLN A 44 -1.64 -16.05 -17.13
N GLY A 45 -1.30 -17.33 -17.05
CA GLY A 45 -1.88 -18.24 -16.06
C GLY A 45 -3.25 -18.83 -16.42
N ARG A 46 -3.78 -18.58 -17.63
CA ARG A 46 -5.10 -19.12 -18.03
C ARG A 46 -5.03 -20.57 -18.51
N ALA A 47 -3.86 -21.07 -18.87
CA ALA A 47 -3.63 -22.43 -19.32
C ALA A 47 -2.20 -22.86 -19.02
N GLY A 48 -1.90 -24.15 -19.10
CA GLY A 48 -0.56 -24.71 -18.86
C GLY A 48 -0.48 -25.48 -17.55
N CYS A 49 0.64 -25.39 -16.84
CA CYS A 49 0.82 -26.08 -15.55
C CYS A 49 0.10 -25.35 -14.40
N PRO A 50 -0.69 -26.07 -13.58
CA PRO A 50 -1.54 -25.44 -12.57
C PRO A 50 -0.76 -24.58 -11.55
N ALA A 51 0.34 -25.09 -11.01
CA ALA A 51 1.10 -24.40 -9.97
C ALA A 51 1.71 -23.07 -10.47
N LEU A 52 2.33 -23.05 -11.67
CA LEU A 52 2.82 -21.83 -12.27
C LEU A 52 1.66 -20.88 -12.64
N SER A 53 0.55 -21.41 -13.16
CA SER A 53 -0.64 -20.63 -13.49
C SER A 53 -1.22 -19.94 -12.26
N ALA A 54 -1.34 -20.63 -11.13
CA ALA A 54 -1.79 -20.08 -9.85
C ALA A 54 -0.86 -18.97 -9.34
N SER A 55 0.47 -19.15 -9.52
CA SER A 55 1.47 -18.13 -9.15
C SER A 55 1.36 -16.88 -10.05
N LEU A 56 1.18 -17.05 -11.37
CA LEU A 56 1.04 -15.94 -12.32
C LEU A 56 -0.29 -15.19 -12.15
N SER A 57 -1.38 -15.91 -11.89
CA SER A 57 -2.69 -15.30 -11.58
C SER A 57 -2.79 -14.74 -10.16
N ARG A 58 -1.75 -14.93 -9.34
CA ARG A 58 -1.68 -14.48 -7.93
C ARG A 58 -2.82 -15.01 -7.08
N GLU A 59 -3.26 -16.25 -7.28
CA GLU A 59 -4.35 -16.86 -6.53
C GLU A 59 -4.09 -16.91 -5.02
N GLN A 60 -2.83 -17.01 -4.61
CA GLN A 60 -2.40 -16.92 -3.21
C GLN A 60 -2.72 -15.57 -2.55
N TYR A 61 -2.84 -14.51 -3.35
CA TYR A 61 -3.19 -13.17 -2.88
C TYR A 61 -4.66 -12.88 -3.15
N GLN A 62 -5.56 -13.68 -2.58
CA GLN A 62 -6.99 -13.43 -2.72
C GLN A 62 -7.31 -11.95 -2.47
N THR A 63 -7.71 -11.24 -3.51
CA THR A 63 -8.15 -9.86 -3.44
C THR A 63 -9.68 -9.85 -3.50
N PRO A 64 -10.38 -9.91 -2.34
CA PRO A 64 -11.82 -9.75 -2.36
C PRO A 64 -12.16 -8.39 -2.97
N PRO A 65 -13.33 -8.26 -3.61
CA PRO A 65 -13.77 -6.98 -4.13
C PRO A 65 -13.80 -5.94 -3.01
N VAL A 66 -13.55 -4.67 -3.34
CA VAL A 66 -13.39 -3.59 -2.36
C VAL A 66 -14.61 -3.35 -1.46
N TRP A 67 -15.78 -3.83 -1.85
CA TRP A 67 -17.00 -3.79 -1.03
C TRP A 67 -17.04 -4.88 0.05
N GLU A 68 -16.29 -5.98 -0.11
CA GLU A 68 -16.10 -6.97 0.95
C GLU A 68 -14.96 -6.52 1.86
N ARG A 69 -15.32 -5.79 2.93
CA ARG A 69 -14.31 -5.22 3.83
C ARG A 69 -13.72 -6.30 4.75
N LYS A 70 -12.38 -6.39 4.78
CA LYS A 70 -11.63 -7.29 5.68
C LYS A 70 -11.65 -6.83 7.14
N ALA A 71 -11.90 -5.54 7.37
CA ALA A 71 -12.14 -4.93 8.66
C ALA A 71 -13.08 -3.72 8.49
N PRO A 72 -13.76 -3.24 9.55
CA PRO A 72 -14.54 -2.01 9.49
C PRO A 72 -13.70 -0.84 9.00
N PHE A 73 -14.28 0.02 8.16
CA PHE A 73 -13.58 1.19 7.62
C PHE A 73 -12.96 2.08 8.71
N ALA A 74 -13.66 2.25 9.83
CA ALA A 74 -13.16 3.01 10.98
C ALA A 74 -11.85 2.41 11.56
N ALA A 75 -11.75 1.09 11.65
CA ALA A 75 -10.53 0.41 12.12
C ALA A 75 -9.37 0.59 11.12
N GLN A 76 -9.66 0.56 9.83
CA GLN A 76 -8.67 0.80 8.79
C GLN A 76 -8.19 2.26 8.77
N MET A 77 -9.09 3.22 9.00
CA MET A 77 -8.72 4.62 9.17
C MET A 77 -7.92 4.87 10.45
N ALA A 78 -8.25 4.19 11.55
CA ALA A 78 -7.48 4.28 12.78
C ALA A 78 -6.03 3.79 12.58
N MET A 79 -5.85 2.68 11.88
CA MET A 79 -4.53 2.17 11.48
C MET A 79 -3.78 3.17 10.58
N PHE A 80 -4.45 3.75 9.59
CA PHE A 80 -3.86 4.80 8.74
C PHE A 80 -3.41 6.02 9.58
N MET A 81 -4.25 6.47 10.52
CA MET A 81 -3.92 7.61 11.39
C MET A 81 -2.76 7.30 12.34
N GLN A 82 -2.64 6.07 12.84
CA GLN A 82 -1.48 5.60 13.59
C GLN A 82 -0.20 5.74 12.76
N TYR A 83 -0.21 5.26 11.51
CA TYR A 83 0.94 5.36 10.62
C TYR A 83 1.25 6.81 10.23
N PHE A 84 0.23 7.65 10.07
CA PHE A 84 0.38 9.07 9.85
C PHE A 84 1.07 9.75 11.05
N GLU A 85 0.66 9.43 12.27
CA GLU A 85 1.29 9.94 13.51
C GLU A 85 2.77 9.58 13.57
N TRP A 86 3.15 8.36 13.18
CA TRP A 86 4.54 7.92 13.20
C TRP A 86 5.47 8.76 12.32
N GLN A 87 4.96 9.36 11.27
CA GLN A 87 5.80 10.10 10.32
C GLN A 87 6.38 11.39 10.93
N TRP A 88 5.70 11.98 11.91
CA TRP A 88 6.02 13.34 12.35
C TRP A 88 6.80 13.43 13.64
N ALA A 89 6.63 12.48 14.53
CA ALA A 89 7.19 12.59 15.86
C ALA A 89 7.60 11.26 16.53
N ARG A 90 7.74 10.17 15.79
CA ARG A 90 8.12 8.85 16.36
C ARG A 90 9.44 8.88 17.13
N GLY A 91 10.34 9.81 16.80
CA GLY A 91 11.60 10.00 17.53
C GLY A 91 11.42 10.51 18.96
N LEU A 92 10.27 11.09 19.33
CA LEU A 92 9.97 11.54 20.69
C LEU A 92 9.47 10.41 21.59
N ASP A 93 8.80 9.43 21.00
CA ASP A 93 8.25 8.28 21.68
C ASP A 93 8.21 7.13 20.68
N SER A 94 8.96 6.08 20.94
CA SER A 94 9.11 4.93 20.04
C SER A 94 7.99 3.89 20.17
N SER A 95 6.98 4.11 21.05
CA SER A 95 5.86 3.19 21.18
C SER A 95 5.11 3.00 19.86
N GLU A 96 4.62 1.79 19.64
CA GLU A 96 3.83 1.48 18.43
C GLU A 96 2.41 2.01 18.54
N LEU A 97 1.86 2.12 19.75
CA LEU A 97 0.54 2.69 19.97
C LEU A 97 0.56 4.24 19.91
N PRO A 98 -0.55 4.88 19.54
CA PRO A 98 -0.66 6.33 19.57
C PRO A 98 -0.27 6.91 20.94
N ALA A 99 0.60 7.92 20.93
CA ALA A 99 1.14 8.50 22.15
C ALA A 99 0.76 9.99 22.31
N PRO A 100 0.31 10.42 23.50
CA PRO A 100 -0.04 11.82 23.73
C PRO A 100 1.07 12.82 23.45
N SER A 101 2.34 12.41 23.65
CA SER A 101 3.55 13.21 23.37
C SER A 101 3.68 13.58 21.90
N ARG A 102 3.18 12.74 20.98
CA ARG A 102 3.26 12.92 19.52
C ARG A 102 2.08 13.72 18.95
N PHE A 103 0.97 13.79 19.67
CA PHE A 103 -0.26 14.41 19.18
C PHE A 103 -0.09 15.88 18.73
N PRO A 104 0.64 16.77 19.43
CA PRO A 104 0.80 18.15 18.98
C PRO A 104 1.48 18.27 17.61
N PHE A 105 2.48 17.42 17.34
CA PHE A 105 3.21 17.42 16.06
C PHE A 105 2.33 16.84 14.95
N THR A 106 1.62 15.77 15.21
CA THR A 106 0.65 15.19 14.28
C THR A 106 -0.42 16.20 13.90
N ALA A 107 -0.97 16.90 14.90
CA ALA A 107 -1.97 17.96 14.67
C ALA A 107 -1.38 19.13 13.86
N LEU A 108 -0.15 19.56 14.18
CA LEU A 108 0.54 20.61 13.45
C LEU A 108 0.68 20.28 11.96
N PHE A 109 1.22 19.09 11.64
CA PHE A 109 1.40 18.68 10.24
C PHE A 109 0.07 18.44 9.54
N LEU A 110 -0.93 17.95 10.25
CA LEU A 110 -2.28 17.79 9.72
C LEU A 110 -2.88 19.16 9.33
N VAL A 111 -2.80 20.14 10.22
CA VAL A 111 -3.31 21.51 9.98
C VAL A 111 -2.53 22.18 8.86
N LEU A 112 -1.20 22.10 8.87
CA LEU A 112 -0.38 22.68 7.79
C LEU A 112 -0.72 22.10 6.42
N GLY A 113 -1.01 20.81 6.32
CA GLY A 113 -1.45 20.19 5.07
C GLY A 113 -2.77 20.78 4.57
N PHE A 114 -3.73 20.99 5.46
CA PHE A 114 -5.01 21.67 5.10
C PHE A 114 -4.79 23.14 4.75
N VAL A 115 -3.89 23.84 5.44
CA VAL A 115 -3.50 25.22 5.07
C VAL A 115 -2.88 25.25 3.68
N GLY A 116 -2.06 24.24 3.30
CA GLY A 116 -1.52 24.10 1.97
C GLY A 116 -2.60 23.92 0.89
N LEU A 117 -3.62 23.11 1.16
CA LEU A 117 -4.78 22.99 0.27
C LEU A 117 -5.57 24.32 0.19
N TYR A 118 -5.73 25.01 1.30
CA TYR A 118 -6.38 26.32 1.32
C TYR A 118 -5.57 27.36 0.53
N ALA A 119 -4.26 27.38 0.65
CA ALA A 119 -3.39 28.24 -0.15
C ALA A 119 -3.56 27.98 -1.65
N ALA A 120 -3.61 26.72 -2.06
CA ALA A 120 -3.90 26.36 -3.45
C ALA A 120 -5.30 26.84 -3.87
N TRP A 121 -6.30 26.65 -3.01
CA TRP A 121 -7.67 27.11 -3.27
C TRP A 121 -7.77 28.62 -3.51
N THR A 122 -7.04 29.43 -2.77
CA THR A 122 -7.05 30.88 -2.90
C THR A 122 -6.23 31.39 -4.10
N SER A 123 -5.20 30.61 -4.51
CA SER A 123 -4.31 30.97 -5.61
C SER A 123 -4.80 30.51 -6.98
N ASP A 124 -5.15 29.24 -7.11
CA ASP A 124 -5.62 28.61 -8.36
C ASP A 124 -6.58 27.45 -8.07
N ARG A 125 -7.82 27.58 -8.51
CA ARG A 125 -8.88 26.56 -8.34
C ARG A 125 -8.56 25.25 -9.05
N THR A 126 -7.87 25.31 -10.18
CA THR A 126 -7.48 24.12 -10.94
C THR A 126 -6.40 23.37 -10.20
N LEU A 127 -5.38 24.07 -9.72
CA LEU A 127 -4.32 23.48 -8.89
C LEU A 127 -4.90 22.85 -7.63
N PHE A 128 -5.81 23.56 -6.93
CA PHE A 128 -6.51 23.00 -5.77
C PHE A 128 -7.25 21.70 -6.12
N ALA A 129 -7.99 21.66 -7.24
CA ALA A 129 -8.74 20.47 -7.63
C ALA A 129 -7.79 19.27 -7.82
N TYR A 130 -6.65 19.45 -8.50
CA TYR A 130 -5.64 18.42 -8.65
C TYR A 130 -5.09 17.94 -7.30
N LEU A 131 -4.69 18.87 -6.45
CA LEU A 131 -4.12 18.53 -5.15
C LEU A 131 -5.15 17.86 -4.23
N ALA A 132 -6.40 18.34 -4.23
CA ALA A 132 -7.47 17.77 -3.42
C ALA A 132 -7.86 16.34 -3.87
N VAL A 133 -7.97 16.11 -5.19
CA VAL A 133 -8.25 14.77 -5.74
C VAL A 133 -7.10 13.82 -5.42
N LEU A 134 -5.85 14.26 -5.57
CA LEU A 134 -4.70 13.45 -5.25
C LEU A 134 -4.63 13.14 -3.74
N ALA A 135 -4.91 14.14 -2.87
CA ALA A 135 -5.02 13.93 -1.43
C ALA A 135 -6.08 12.88 -1.10
N ALA A 136 -7.29 13.02 -1.64
CA ALA A 136 -8.37 12.07 -1.41
C ALA A 136 -8.03 10.66 -1.90
N THR A 137 -7.38 10.55 -3.06
CA THR A 137 -6.97 9.26 -3.64
C THR A 137 -5.90 8.59 -2.80
N LEU A 138 -4.85 9.31 -2.42
CA LEU A 138 -3.74 8.78 -1.64
C LEU A 138 -4.10 8.51 -0.17
N THR A 139 -5.13 9.13 0.37
CA THR A 139 -5.60 8.91 1.75
C THR A 139 -6.76 7.91 1.77
N VAL A 140 -7.98 8.41 1.72
CA VAL A 140 -9.21 7.60 1.80
C VAL A 140 -9.27 6.56 0.67
N GLY A 141 -8.96 6.96 -0.56
CA GLY A 141 -8.96 6.06 -1.72
C GLY A 141 -8.00 4.88 -1.52
N LEU A 142 -6.78 5.15 -1.03
CA LEU A 142 -5.78 4.12 -0.79
C LEU A 142 -6.19 3.19 0.37
N VAL A 143 -6.77 3.71 1.46
CA VAL A 143 -7.32 2.89 2.56
C VAL A 143 -8.43 1.97 2.04
N VAL A 144 -9.32 2.49 1.20
CA VAL A 144 -10.39 1.68 0.59
C VAL A 144 -9.81 0.61 -0.33
N TYR A 145 -8.85 0.97 -1.18
CA TYR A 145 -8.23 0.07 -2.15
C TYR A 145 -7.44 -1.07 -1.49
N LEU A 146 -6.58 -0.75 -0.51
CA LEU A 146 -5.75 -1.73 0.18
C LEU A 146 -6.55 -2.72 1.03
N ASN A 147 -7.70 -2.27 1.55
CA ASN A 147 -8.64 -3.12 2.27
C ASN A 147 -7.98 -4.03 3.31
N PHE A 148 -7.10 -3.47 4.14
CA PHE A 148 -6.37 -4.23 5.16
C PHE A 148 -7.29 -4.75 6.26
N ARG A 149 -6.82 -5.76 6.99
CA ARG A 149 -7.42 -6.26 8.24
C ARG A 149 -7.21 -5.24 9.36
N HIS A 150 -7.52 -5.60 10.58
CA HIS A 150 -7.22 -4.78 11.76
C HIS A 150 -5.72 -4.54 11.89
N GLY A 151 -5.31 -3.38 12.40
CA GLY A 151 -3.89 -3.02 12.57
C GLY A 151 -3.16 -3.99 13.49
N TYR A 152 -1.92 -4.31 13.16
CA TYR A 152 -1.12 -5.31 13.88
C TYR A 152 -0.93 -4.94 15.35
N SER A 153 -0.46 -3.74 15.66
CA SER A 153 -0.23 -3.27 17.03
C SER A 153 -1.49 -2.69 17.69
N LEU A 154 -2.38 -2.01 16.92
CA LEU A 154 -3.61 -1.42 17.46
C LEU A 154 -4.59 -2.44 18.01
N HIS A 155 -4.56 -3.65 17.49
CA HIS A 155 -5.49 -4.72 17.84
C HIS A 155 -4.74 -6.00 18.18
N ALA A 156 -3.72 -5.89 19.05
CA ALA A 156 -2.90 -7.02 19.48
C ALA A 156 -3.72 -8.11 20.19
N GLU A 157 -4.89 -7.77 20.69
CA GLU A 157 -5.86 -8.68 21.34
C GLU A 157 -6.57 -9.61 20.37
N LEU A 158 -6.59 -9.27 19.06
CA LEU A 158 -7.25 -10.08 18.03
C LEU A 158 -6.35 -11.23 17.57
N GLY A 159 -6.98 -12.34 17.16
CA GLY A 159 -6.28 -13.47 16.56
C GLY A 159 -5.63 -13.12 15.21
N GLU A 160 -4.60 -13.88 14.82
CA GLU A 160 -3.82 -13.67 13.57
C GLU A 160 -4.68 -13.67 12.29
N VAL A 161 -5.83 -14.33 12.32
CA VAL A 161 -6.76 -14.35 11.18
C VAL A 161 -7.49 -13.02 11.00
N GLN A 162 -7.70 -12.25 12.07
CA GLN A 162 -8.49 -11.03 12.07
C GLN A 162 -7.65 -9.76 11.93
N ARG A 163 -6.35 -9.82 12.25
CA ARG A 163 -5.42 -8.70 12.14
C ARG A 163 -4.36 -8.92 11.06
N GLU A 164 -3.65 -7.87 10.70
CA GLU A 164 -2.46 -7.99 9.85
C GLU A 164 -1.34 -8.74 10.60
N VAL A 165 -0.50 -9.44 9.85
CA VAL A 165 0.62 -10.22 10.42
C VAL A 165 1.83 -9.34 10.78
N ARG A 166 1.84 -8.11 10.32
CA ARG A 166 2.87 -7.09 10.57
C ARG A 166 2.34 -5.70 10.22
N GLU A 167 3.08 -4.66 10.60
CA GLU A 167 2.75 -3.29 10.20
C GLU A 167 2.81 -3.11 8.67
N ARG A 168 1.92 -2.29 8.14
CA ARG A 168 1.73 -2.05 6.71
C ARG A 168 1.94 -0.58 6.32
N ASP A 169 2.64 0.19 7.15
CA ASP A 169 2.90 1.62 6.99
C ASP A 169 3.57 1.96 5.66
N TYR A 170 4.45 1.09 5.16
CA TYR A 170 5.17 1.29 3.90
C TYR A 170 4.27 1.40 2.66
N PHE A 171 3.03 0.92 2.70
CA PHE A 171 2.07 1.13 1.61
C PHE A 171 1.60 2.59 1.50
N TYR A 172 1.75 3.37 2.57
CA TYR A 172 1.31 4.76 2.64
C TYR A 172 2.45 5.78 2.47
N VAL A 173 3.66 5.36 2.11
CA VAL A 173 4.82 6.25 1.95
C VAL A 173 4.52 7.40 0.98
N ALA A 174 3.86 7.13 -0.16
CA ALA A 174 3.46 8.15 -1.11
C ALA A 174 2.49 9.18 -0.50
N THR A 175 1.54 8.72 0.32
CA THR A 175 0.59 9.57 1.05
C THR A 175 1.32 10.52 1.99
N PHE A 176 2.23 10.00 2.79
CA PHE A 176 2.93 10.77 3.82
C PHE A 176 3.88 11.78 3.19
N SER A 177 4.61 11.37 2.14
CA SER A 177 5.46 12.28 1.36
C SER A 177 4.66 13.42 0.73
N TYR A 178 3.53 13.07 0.13
CA TYR A 178 2.63 14.05 -0.46
C TYR A 178 2.06 15.01 0.58
N TRP A 179 1.62 14.49 1.74
CA TRP A 179 1.13 15.34 2.83
C TRP A 179 2.21 16.27 3.37
N GLY A 180 3.46 15.80 3.44
CA GLY A 180 4.61 16.64 3.78
C GLY A 180 4.80 17.80 2.80
N CYS A 181 4.63 17.56 1.49
CA CYS A 181 4.66 18.64 0.49
C CYS A 181 3.53 19.66 0.71
N LEU A 182 2.30 19.20 0.98
CA LEU A 182 1.19 20.09 1.31
C LEU A 182 1.47 20.91 2.57
N ALA A 183 2.01 20.29 3.61
CA ALA A 183 2.37 20.98 4.83
C ALA A 183 3.48 22.02 4.59
N GLY A 184 4.45 21.73 3.69
CA GLY A 184 5.45 22.69 3.26
C GLY A 184 4.86 23.91 2.54
N ILE A 185 3.89 23.69 1.63
CA ILE A 185 3.15 24.78 0.97
C ILE A 185 2.38 25.60 2.02
N GLY A 186 1.71 24.94 2.97
CA GLY A 186 0.99 25.60 4.05
C GLY A 186 1.90 26.47 4.93
N LEU A 187 3.06 25.95 5.30
CA LEU A 187 4.05 26.70 6.06
C LEU A 187 4.57 27.94 5.30
N ALA A 188 4.89 27.74 4.01
CA ALA A 188 5.34 28.84 3.16
C ALA A 188 4.27 29.92 3.01
N TRP A 189 3.00 29.52 2.90
CA TRP A 189 1.88 30.47 2.81
C TRP A 189 1.71 31.27 4.10
N VAL A 190 1.75 30.60 5.26
CA VAL A 190 1.69 31.29 6.59
C VAL A 190 2.85 32.23 6.79
N TRP A 191 4.06 31.86 6.31
CA TRP A 191 5.26 32.69 6.43
C TRP A 191 5.16 33.99 5.63
N ASN A 192 4.43 33.98 4.50
CA ASN A 192 4.28 35.15 3.60
C ASN A 192 2.96 35.94 3.83
N ALA A 193 2.12 35.51 4.76
CA ALA A 193 0.85 36.16 5.10
C ALA A 193 1.08 37.28 6.12
#